data_c32197cb8f3340b1a6a39883891b722f
#
_entry.id   c32197cb8f3340b1a6a39883891b722f
#
_cell.length_a   1.000
_cell.length_b   1.000
_cell.length_c   1.000
_cell.angle_alpha   90.00
_cell.angle_beta   90.00
_cell.angle_gamma   90.00
#
_symmetry.space_group_name_H-M   'P 1'
#
loop_
_entity.id
_entity.type
_entity.pdbx_description
1 polymer ?
#
loop_
_entity_poly.entity_id
_entity_poly.type
_entity_poly.pdbx_seq_one_letter_code
_entity_poly.pdbx_strand_id
1 'polypeptide(L)'
;RQVCWDLMSAHASTRERLPHLDGLYPQLWAVTGQPRVILDLACALHPLGLPWMGLPADVRYHAYDIHQPRVALLNQFLRLSARPPLAELRDILLLPPDEPADVTFFLKEAHRFEQRERGCNRRMWTALRTRWLVVSLPASSLTGRHDLAEQQRKLVYSTIGELPWTVQELQIGPEIFFCIHTQP
;
A
#
# COMPACT_ATOMS: atom_id res chain seq x y z
N ARG A 1 3.55 -4.46 -19.68
CA ARG A 1 3.96 -3.24 -18.95
C ARG A 1 3.30 -1.99 -19.50
N GLN A 2 3.30 -1.73 -20.82
CA GLN A 2 2.77 -0.48 -21.38
C GLN A 2 1.30 -0.25 -21.01
N VAL A 3 0.43 -1.22 -21.19
CA VAL A 3 -1.00 -1.12 -20.82
C VAL A 3 -1.19 -0.79 -19.33
N CYS A 4 -0.40 -1.42 -18.44
CA CYS A 4 -0.43 -1.12 -17.01
C CYS A 4 0.00 0.33 -16.73
N TRP A 5 1.05 0.79 -17.40
CA TRP A 5 1.54 2.16 -17.31
C TRP A 5 0.45 3.16 -17.71
N ASP A 6 -0.19 2.94 -18.85
CA ASP A 6 -1.23 3.83 -19.39
C ASP A 6 -2.44 3.90 -18.44
N LEU A 7 -2.90 2.76 -17.92
CA LEU A 7 -3.98 2.71 -16.93
C LEU A 7 -3.61 3.42 -15.63
N MET A 8 -2.40 3.18 -15.10
CA MET A 8 -1.93 3.83 -13.87
C MET A 8 -1.73 5.34 -14.06
N SER A 9 -1.39 5.80 -15.27
CA SER A 9 -1.22 7.22 -15.55
C SER A 9 -2.52 8.02 -15.48
N ALA A 10 -3.65 7.36 -15.69
CA ALA A 10 -4.98 7.96 -15.59
C ALA A 10 -5.43 8.21 -14.13
N HIS A 11 -4.77 7.60 -13.15
CA HIS A 11 -5.15 7.70 -11.74
C HIS A 11 -4.08 8.47 -10.94
N ALA A 12 -4.47 9.55 -10.27
CA ALA A 12 -3.54 10.49 -9.63
C ALA A 12 -2.54 9.83 -8.67
N SER A 13 -3.01 8.94 -7.77
CA SER A 13 -2.15 8.32 -6.75
C SER A 13 -1.10 7.36 -7.33
N THR A 14 -1.40 6.69 -8.46
CA THR A 14 -0.47 5.79 -9.12
C THR A 14 0.44 6.53 -10.12
N ARG A 15 -0.08 7.56 -10.78
CA ARG A 15 0.67 8.38 -11.75
C ARG A 15 1.95 8.97 -11.14
N GLU A 16 1.88 9.47 -9.92
CA GLU A 16 3.02 10.07 -9.23
C GLU A 16 4.15 9.06 -8.94
N ARG A 17 3.83 7.77 -8.85
CA ARG A 17 4.82 6.70 -8.64
C ARG A 17 5.47 6.20 -9.91
N LEU A 18 4.84 6.40 -11.08
CA LEU A 18 5.32 5.84 -12.35
C LEU A 18 6.82 6.07 -12.61
N PRO A 19 7.37 7.30 -12.43
CA PRO A 19 8.78 7.55 -12.67
C PRO A 19 9.73 6.79 -11.73
N HIS A 20 9.20 6.25 -10.62
CA HIS A 20 9.98 5.64 -9.55
C HIS A 20 9.81 4.12 -9.45
N LEU A 21 8.93 3.50 -10.29
CA LEU A 21 8.56 2.08 -10.17
C LEU A 21 9.75 1.13 -10.25
N ASP A 22 10.73 1.40 -11.10
CA ASP A 22 11.90 0.54 -11.26
C ASP A 22 12.78 0.48 -9.98
N GLY A 23 12.78 1.54 -9.19
CA GLY A 23 13.53 1.62 -7.92
C GLY A 23 12.70 1.38 -6.67
N LEU A 24 11.37 1.52 -6.74
CA LEU A 24 10.47 1.46 -5.59
C LEU A 24 10.51 0.09 -4.90
N TYR A 25 10.17 -0.94 -5.64
CA TYR A 25 10.02 -2.27 -5.03
C TYR A 25 11.34 -2.89 -4.58
N PRO A 26 12.46 -2.76 -5.33
CA PRO A 26 13.76 -3.20 -4.82
C PRO A 26 14.14 -2.58 -3.48
N GLN A 27 13.85 -1.28 -3.27
CA GLN A 27 14.10 -0.60 -2.00
C GLN A 27 13.19 -1.11 -0.89
N LEU A 28 11.90 -1.34 -1.18
CA LEU A 28 10.97 -1.93 -0.21
C LEU A 28 11.41 -3.35 0.18
N TRP A 29 11.76 -4.19 -0.79
CA TRP A 29 12.19 -5.57 -0.53
C TRP A 29 13.54 -5.65 0.18
N ALA A 30 14.39 -4.64 0.06
CA ALA A 30 15.62 -4.56 0.85
C ALA A 30 15.34 -4.39 2.35
N VAL A 31 14.21 -3.80 2.72
CA VAL A 31 13.76 -3.62 4.11
C VAL A 31 12.92 -4.79 4.59
N THR A 32 11.87 -5.13 3.82
CA THR A 32 10.84 -6.08 4.25
C THR A 32 11.18 -7.54 3.96
N GLY A 33 12.17 -7.78 3.11
CA GLY A 33 12.33 -9.07 2.43
C GLY A 33 11.30 -9.25 1.33
N GLN A 34 11.54 -10.24 0.46
CA GLN A 34 10.61 -10.56 -0.63
C GLN A 34 9.41 -11.35 -0.08
N PRO A 35 8.16 -10.86 -0.27
CA PRO A 35 6.98 -11.48 0.32
C PRO A 35 6.50 -12.70 -0.48
N ARG A 36 5.81 -13.60 0.19
CA ARG A 36 4.99 -14.68 -0.41
C ARG A 36 3.51 -14.37 -0.39
N VAL A 37 3.07 -13.58 0.59
CA VAL A 37 1.67 -13.13 0.73
C VAL A 37 1.65 -11.63 0.90
N ILE A 38 0.90 -10.97 0.03
CA ILE A 38 0.68 -9.51 0.07
C ILE A 38 -0.81 -9.24 0.27
N LEU A 39 -1.11 -8.30 1.17
CA LEU A 39 -2.40 -7.61 1.23
C LEU A 39 -2.21 -6.18 0.73
N ASP A 40 -3.10 -5.70 -0.11
CA ASP A 40 -3.08 -4.34 -0.65
C ASP A 40 -4.40 -3.64 -0.33
N LEU A 41 -4.36 -2.79 0.68
CA LEU A 41 -5.52 -2.17 1.30
C LEU A 41 -5.90 -0.85 0.62
N ALA A 42 -7.19 -0.69 0.27
CA ALA A 42 -7.68 0.46 -0.49
C ALA A 42 -6.81 0.69 -1.75
N CYS A 43 -6.56 -0.41 -2.46
CA CYS A 43 -5.43 -0.58 -3.38
C CYS A 43 -5.51 0.32 -4.63
N ALA A 44 -6.67 0.84 -4.99
CA ALA A 44 -6.88 1.58 -6.24
C ALA A 44 -6.34 0.78 -7.45
N LEU A 45 -5.41 1.34 -8.22
CA LEU A 45 -4.76 0.68 -9.35
C LEU A 45 -3.33 0.19 -9.03
N HIS A 46 -2.93 0.19 -7.76
CA HIS A 46 -1.59 -0.23 -7.34
C HIS A 46 -1.23 -1.67 -7.79
N PRO A 47 -2.15 -2.66 -7.79
CA PRO A 47 -1.84 -4.00 -8.29
C PRO A 47 -1.37 -4.06 -9.74
N LEU A 48 -1.69 -3.07 -10.57
CA LEU A 48 -1.15 -2.97 -11.94
C LEU A 48 0.37 -2.73 -11.96
N GLY A 49 0.98 -2.39 -10.82
CA GLY A 49 2.42 -2.30 -10.60
C GLY A 49 3.14 -3.66 -10.51
N LEU A 50 2.43 -4.78 -10.46
CA LEU A 50 3.01 -6.14 -10.37
C LEU A 50 4.15 -6.41 -11.35
N PRO A 51 4.13 -5.94 -12.63
CA PRO A 51 5.25 -6.15 -13.56
C PRO A 51 6.58 -5.51 -13.16
N TRP A 52 6.57 -4.60 -12.18
CA TRP A 52 7.76 -3.93 -11.62
C TRP A 52 8.17 -4.48 -10.25
N MET A 53 7.31 -5.25 -9.60
CA MET A 53 7.55 -5.76 -8.24
C MET A 53 8.61 -6.87 -8.17
N GLY A 54 8.96 -7.50 -9.29
CA GLY A 54 9.94 -8.59 -9.32
C GLY A 54 9.54 -9.81 -8.50
N LEU A 55 8.23 -10.03 -8.32
CA LEU A 55 7.69 -11.10 -7.49
C LEU A 55 7.62 -12.43 -8.24
N PRO A 56 7.95 -13.56 -7.59
CA PRO A 56 7.69 -14.91 -8.12
C PRO A 56 6.21 -15.12 -8.48
N ALA A 57 5.94 -16.05 -9.39
CA ALA A 57 4.58 -16.30 -9.89
C ALA A 57 3.63 -16.86 -8.82
N ASP A 58 4.16 -17.55 -7.83
CA ASP A 58 3.43 -18.20 -6.73
C ASP A 58 3.07 -17.25 -5.57
N VAL A 59 3.50 -15.98 -5.62
CA VAL A 59 3.12 -14.97 -4.63
C VAL A 59 1.61 -14.74 -4.68
N ARG A 60 0.96 -14.87 -3.54
CA ARG A 60 -0.45 -14.55 -3.37
C ARG A 60 -0.63 -13.05 -3.13
N TYR A 61 -1.35 -12.40 -4.03
CA TYR A 61 -1.61 -10.96 -3.98
C TYR A 61 -3.09 -10.71 -3.78
N HIS A 62 -3.48 -10.37 -2.54
CA HIS A 62 -4.84 -9.99 -2.18
C HIS A 62 -4.98 -8.47 -2.29
N ALA A 63 -5.99 -8.01 -3.01
CA ALA A 63 -6.24 -6.59 -3.24
C ALA A 63 -7.66 -6.23 -2.78
N TYR A 64 -7.80 -5.17 -1.98
CA TYR A 64 -9.07 -4.75 -1.41
C TYR A 64 -9.41 -3.33 -1.83
N ASP A 65 -10.60 -3.14 -2.37
CA ASP A 65 -11.11 -1.83 -2.77
C ASP A 65 -12.63 -1.79 -2.62
N ILE A 66 -13.20 -0.61 -2.45
CA ILE A 66 -14.66 -0.41 -2.36
C ILE A 66 -15.33 -0.12 -3.71
N HIS A 67 -14.56 -0.05 -4.78
CA HIS A 67 -15.05 0.30 -6.12
C HIS A 67 -15.16 -0.96 -6.99
N GLN A 68 -16.38 -1.50 -7.12
CA GLN A 68 -16.64 -2.76 -7.83
C GLN A 68 -16.05 -2.85 -9.25
N PRO A 69 -16.17 -1.85 -10.14
CA PRO A 69 -15.56 -1.92 -11.47
C PRO A 69 -14.04 -2.07 -11.43
N ARG A 70 -13.38 -1.44 -10.44
CA ARG A 70 -11.94 -1.57 -10.23
C ARG A 70 -11.56 -2.98 -9.80
N VAL A 71 -12.29 -3.55 -8.86
CA VAL A 71 -12.10 -4.95 -8.42
C VAL A 71 -12.25 -5.92 -9.60
N ALA A 72 -13.25 -5.71 -10.46
CA ALA A 72 -13.44 -6.53 -11.66
C ALA A 72 -12.24 -6.43 -12.63
N LEU A 73 -11.76 -5.19 -12.88
CA LEU A 73 -10.57 -4.93 -13.70
C LEU A 73 -9.32 -5.63 -13.13
N LEU A 74 -9.10 -5.49 -11.82
CA LEU A 74 -7.95 -6.10 -11.15
C LEU A 74 -7.99 -7.64 -11.21
N ASN A 75 -9.15 -8.24 -11.03
CA ASN A 75 -9.29 -9.70 -11.18
C ASN A 75 -9.03 -10.17 -12.61
N GLN A 76 -9.45 -9.40 -13.61
CA GLN A 76 -9.11 -9.70 -15.00
C GLN A 76 -7.59 -9.59 -15.23
N PHE A 77 -6.96 -8.53 -14.72
CA PHE A 77 -5.52 -8.34 -14.81
C PHE A 77 -4.74 -9.48 -14.13
N LEU A 78 -5.14 -9.89 -12.93
CA LEU A 78 -4.50 -10.98 -12.19
C LEU A 78 -4.57 -12.30 -12.98
N ARG A 79 -5.73 -12.64 -13.56
CA ARG A 79 -5.87 -13.82 -14.44
C ARG A 79 -4.95 -13.75 -15.66
N LEU A 80 -4.89 -12.59 -16.34
CA LEU A 80 -3.99 -12.39 -17.48
C LEU A 80 -2.51 -12.47 -17.09
N SER A 81 -2.20 -12.22 -15.82
CA SER A 81 -0.86 -12.32 -15.24
C SER A 81 -0.56 -13.73 -14.67
N ALA A 82 -1.40 -14.71 -14.99
CA ALA A 82 -1.33 -16.09 -14.47
C ALA A 82 -1.30 -16.15 -12.92
N ARG A 83 -2.05 -15.27 -12.26
CA ARG A 83 -2.19 -15.21 -10.81
C ARG A 83 -3.64 -15.46 -10.37
N PRO A 84 -3.86 -16.00 -9.16
CA PRO A 84 -5.20 -16.12 -8.59
C PRO A 84 -5.91 -14.75 -8.56
N PRO A 85 -7.20 -14.65 -8.94
CA PRO A 85 -7.98 -13.41 -8.94
C PRO A 85 -8.45 -13.08 -7.51
N LEU A 86 -7.55 -12.62 -6.66
CA LEU A 86 -7.75 -12.33 -5.24
C LEU A 86 -8.03 -10.84 -4.97
N ALA A 87 -8.66 -10.13 -5.91
CA ALA A 87 -9.19 -8.80 -5.65
C ALA A 87 -10.64 -8.90 -5.14
N GLU A 88 -10.92 -8.24 -4.02
CA GLU A 88 -12.22 -8.25 -3.34
C GLU A 88 -12.82 -6.86 -3.17
N LEU A 89 -14.16 -6.80 -3.31
CA LEU A 89 -14.95 -5.65 -2.91
C LEU A 89 -15.10 -5.66 -1.38
N ARG A 90 -14.36 -4.81 -0.67
CA ARG A 90 -14.35 -4.83 0.79
C ARG A 90 -14.09 -3.44 1.36
N ASP A 91 -14.92 -3.01 2.31
CA ASP A 91 -14.61 -1.89 3.19
C ASP A 91 -13.71 -2.40 4.32
N ILE A 92 -12.43 -2.08 4.23
CA ILE A 92 -11.40 -2.53 5.16
C ILE A 92 -11.50 -1.91 6.56
N LEU A 93 -12.26 -0.83 6.73
CA LEU A 93 -12.55 -0.25 8.05
C LEU A 93 -13.62 -1.04 8.80
N LEU A 94 -14.61 -1.55 8.07
CA LEU A 94 -15.68 -2.36 8.63
C LEU A 94 -15.26 -3.82 8.81
N LEU A 95 -14.51 -4.33 7.84
CA LEU A 95 -14.07 -5.71 7.81
C LEU A 95 -12.57 -5.78 7.41
N PRO A 96 -11.65 -5.52 8.34
CA PRO A 96 -10.22 -5.70 8.08
C PRO A 96 -9.93 -7.13 7.64
N PRO A 97 -9.01 -7.34 6.67
CA PRO A 97 -8.60 -8.70 6.31
C PRO A 97 -7.87 -9.38 7.47
N ASP A 98 -8.12 -10.66 7.65
CA ASP A 98 -7.55 -11.50 8.71
C ASP A 98 -6.54 -12.52 8.18
N GLU A 99 -6.30 -12.55 6.86
CA GLU A 99 -5.31 -13.41 6.25
C GLU A 99 -3.89 -13.04 6.73
N PRO A 100 -3.09 -14.03 7.15
CA PRO A 100 -1.69 -13.78 7.48
C PRO A 100 -0.89 -13.32 6.24
N ALA A 101 -0.09 -12.27 6.39
CA ALA A 101 0.68 -11.71 5.30
C ALA A 101 2.13 -11.37 5.70
N ASP A 102 3.03 -11.46 4.73
CA ASP A 102 4.39 -10.98 4.90
C ASP A 102 4.44 -9.45 4.81
N VAL A 103 3.72 -8.89 3.84
CA VAL A 103 3.64 -7.44 3.60
C VAL A 103 2.19 -7.02 3.37
N THR A 104 1.78 -5.98 4.07
CA THR A 104 0.52 -5.28 3.82
C THR A 104 0.80 -3.86 3.35
N PHE A 105 0.29 -3.50 2.19
CA PHE A 105 0.33 -2.14 1.67
C PHE A 105 -0.89 -1.33 2.10
N PHE A 106 -0.66 -0.11 2.55
CA PHE A 106 -1.68 0.91 2.80
C PHE A 106 -1.17 2.26 2.31
N LEU A 107 -1.37 2.53 1.02
CA LEU A 107 -0.65 3.56 0.31
C LEU A 107 -1.50 4.81 0.05
N LYS A 108 -1.05 5.98 0.57
CA LYS A 108 -1.67 7.31 0.42
C LYS A 108 -3.06 7.47 1.02
N GLU A 109 -3.52 6.56 1.88
CA GLU A 109 -4.88 6.60 2.42
C GLU A 109 -4.92 6.93 3.93
N ALA A 110 -3.86 6.68 4.70
CA ALA A 110 -3.88 6.81 6.16
C ALA A 110 -4.36 8.19 6.65
N HIS A 111 -3.93 9.28 5.99
CA HIS A 111 -4.34 10.63 6.37
C HIS A 111 -5.83 10.90 6.09
N ARG A 112 -6.38 10.34 5.00
CA ARG A 112 -7.80 10.48 4.65
C ARG A 112 -8.69 9.70 5.60
N PHE A 113 -8.25 8.51 5.97
CA PHE A 113 -8.96 7.65 6.91
C PHE A 113 -9.02 8.31 8.29
N GLU A 114 -7.90 8.83 8.78
CA GLU A 114 -7.84 9.52 10.08
C GLU A 114 -8.68 10.81 10.10
N GLN A 115 -8.77 11.54 8.97
CA GLN A 115 -9.65 12.70 8.84
C GLN A 115 -11.13 12.31 8.86
N ARG A 116 -11.48 11.17 8.27
CA ARG A 116 -12.87 10.67 8.23
C ARG A 116 -13.30 10.13 9.59
N GLU A 117 -12.44 9.37 10.26
CA GLU A 117 -12.73 8.77 11.56
C GLU A 117 -11.44 8.69 12.38
N ARG A 118 -11.37 9.50 13.43
CA ARG A 118 -10.19 9.57 14.29
C ARG A 118 -9.91 8.25 15.00
N GLY A 119 -8.66 7.78 14.95
CA GLY A 119 -8.23 6.51 15.55
C GLY A 119 -8.54 5.25 14.73
N CYS A 120 -9.17 5.39 13.54
CA CYS A 120 -9.49 4.23 12.70
C CYS A 120 -8.24 3.52 12.19
N ASN A 121 -7.15 4.27 11.89
CA ASN A 121 -5.90 3.66 11.48
C ASN A 121 -5.37 2.72 12.55
N ARG A 122 -5.29 3.16 13.81
CA ARG A 122 -4.80 2.31 14.91
C ARG A 122 -5.63 1.04 15.04
N ARG A 123 -6.97 1.16 15.03
CA ARG A 123 -7.87 0.02 15.13
C ARG A 123 -7.67 -0.96 13.97
N MET A 124 -7.58 -0.46 12.74
CA MET A 124 -7.37 -1.29 11.55
C MET A 124 -5.98 -1.93 11.56
N TRP A 125 -4.91 -1.15 11.80
CA TRP A 125 -3.54 -1.68 11.75
C TRP A 125 -3.30 -2.78 12.78
N THR A 126 -3.85 -2.64 13.99
CA THR A 126 -3.73 -3.65 15.04
C THR A 126 -4.58 -4.90 14.80
N ALA A 127 -5.58 -4.84 13.93
CA ALA A 127 -6.37 -5.99 13.53
C ALA A 127 -5.70 -6.84 12.43
N LEU A 128 -4.68 -6.29 11.73
CA LEU A 128 -3.99 -7.00 10.66
C LEU A 128 -3.02 -8.05 11.21
N ARG A 129 -2.98 -9.20 10.55
CA ARG A 129 -2.02 -10.27 10.83
C ARG A 129 -0.88 -10.19 9.81
N THR A 130 -0.09 -9.14 9.89
CA THR A 130 0.99 -8.88 8.92
C THR A 130 2.34 -8.78 9.64
N ARG A 131 3.40 -9.20 8.97
CA ARG A 131 4.77 -9.01 9.46
C ARG A 131 5.25 -7.58 9.21
N TRP A 132 4.97 -7.06 8.02
CA TRP A 132 5.32 -5.71 7.62
C TRP A 132 4.09 -4.95 7.15
N LEU A 133 3.78 -3.83 7.78
CA LEU A 133 2.81 -2.87 7.27
C LEU A 133 3.58 -1.73 6.60
N VAL A 134 3.39 -1.57 5.30
CA VAL A 134 3.99 -0.50 4.50
C VAL A 134 2.95 0.58 4.26
N VAL A 135 3.08 1.67 4.99
CA VAL A 135 2.23 2.88 4.82
C VAL A 135 2.98 3.88 3.98
N SER A 136 2.35 4.46 2.96
CA SER A 136 2.94 5.61 2.27
C SER A 136 2.08 6.86 2.40
N LEU A 137 2.75 8.00 2.41
CA LEU A 137 2.11 9.31 2.52
C LEU A 137 2.87 10.34 1.67
N PRO A 138 2.19 11.38 1.14
CA PRO A 138 2.86 12.40 0.35
C PRO A 138 3.81 13.23 1.22
N ALA A 139 5.06 13.40 0.76
CA ALA A 139 6.06 14.23 1.44
C ALA A 139 5.79 15.73 1.26
N SER A 140 5.13 16.10 0.14
CA SER A 140 4.79 17.48 -0.18
C SER A 140 3.33 17.61 -0.64
N SER A 141 2.79 18.83 -0.59
CA SER A 141 1.47 19.10 -1.16
C SER A 141 1.47 18.89 -2.69
N LEU A 142 0.29 18.66 -3.28
CA LEU A 142 0.13 18.50 -4.74
C LEU A 142 0.71 19.67 -5.55
N THR A 143 0.82 20.86 -4.95
CA THR A 143 1.41 22.04 -5.57
C THR A 143 2.91 22.16 -5.28
N GLY A 144 3.50 21.25 -4.48
CA GLY A 144 4.90 21.32 -4.03
C GLY A 144 5.22 22.49 -3.08
N ARG A 145 4.21 23.28 -2.68
CA ARG A 145 4.41 24.52 -1.89
C ARG A 145 4.53 24.30 -0.38
N HIS A 146 4.10 23.14 0.12
CA HIS A 146 4.11 22.81 1.54
C HIS A 146 4.80 21.48 1.75
N ASP A 147 5.77 21.47 2.66
CA ASP A 147 6.35 20.24 3.20
C ASP A 147 5.34 19.62 4.18
N LEU A 148 4.91 18.41 3.89
CA LEU A 148 3.98 17.64 4.72
C LEU A 148 4.70 16.56 5.54
N ALA A 149 6.00 16.37 5.35
CA ALA A 149 6.74 15.24 5.90
C ALA A 149 6.58 15.12 7.42
N GLU A 150 6.74 16.23 8.17
CA GLU A 150 6.60 16.22 9.63
C GLU A 150 5.16 15.90 10.07
N GLN A 151 4.16 16.42 9.38
CA GLN A 151 2.77 16.12 9.68
C GLN A 151 2.47 14.64 9.44
N GLN A 152 3.01 14.06 8.36
CA GLN A 152 2.82 12.64 8.04
C GLN A 152 3.55 11.73 9.04
N ARG A 153 4.77 12.10 9.44
CA ARG A 153 5.49 11.40 10.50
C ARG A 153 4.68 11.42 11.81
N LYS A 154 4.22 12.60 12.22
CA LYS A 154 3.37 12.72 13.41
C LYS A 154 2.15 11.82 13.34
N LEU A 155 1.47 11.74 12.20
CA LEU A 155 0.33 10.85 12.00
C LEU A 155 0.72 9.39 12.24
N VAL A 156 1.76 8.90 11.57
CA VAL A 156 2.18 7.49 11.66
C VAL A 156 2.65 7.15 13.06
N TYR A 157 3.58 7.93 13.63
CA TYR A 157 4.13 7.65 14.95
C TYR A 157 3.10 7.80 16.08
N SER A 158 2.15 8.75 16.00
CA SER A 158 1.05 8.83 16.96
C SER A 158 0.05 7.67 16.83
N THR A 159 -0.14 7.15 15.62
CA THR A 159 -0.98 5.97 15.39
C THR A 159 -0.35 4.71 16.00
N ILE A 160 0.96 4.54 15.87
CA ILE A 160 1.70 3.44 16.49
C ILE A 160 1.70 3.59 18.02
N GLY A 161 2.00 4.80 18.53
CA GLY A 161 2.04 5.09 19.94
C GLY A 161 3.02 4.16 20.70
N GLU A 162 2.52 3.47 21.72
CA GLU A 162 3.31 2.57 22.58
C GLU A 162 3.38 1.11 22.09
N LEU A 163 2.90 0.83 20.87
CA LEU A 163 3.02 -0.52 20.29
C LEU A 163 4.51 -0.87 20.11
N PRO A 164 4.92 -2.12 20.37
CA PRO A 164 6.31 -2.55 20.25
C PRO A 164 6.72 -2.73 18.78
N TRP A 165 6.31 -1.81 17.93
CA TRP A 165 6.56 -1.83 16.50
C TRP A 165 7.75 -0.96 16.15
N THR A 166 8.55 -1.39 15.19
CA THR A 166 9.68 -0.60 14.69
C THR A 166 9.37 -0.05 13.30
N VAL A 167 9.94 1.11 12.98
CA VAL A 167 9.68 1.80 11.72
C VAL A 167 10.99 2.10 11.02
N GLN A 168 11.08 1.75 9.74
CA GLN A 168 12.11 2.23 8.83
C GLN A 168 11.47 3.12 7.77
N GLU A 169 11.96 4.35 7.64
CA GLU A 169 11.49 5.29 6.62
C GLU A 169 12.32 5.20 5.35
N LEU A 170 11.63 5.25 4.20
CA LEU A 170 12.24 5.43 2.88
C LEU A 170 11.55 6.61 2.20
N GLN A 171 12.32 7.51 1.60
CA GLN A 171 11.77 8.55 0.74
C GLN A 171 12.03 8.19 -0.71
N ILE A 172 10.96 7.99 -1.48
CA ILE A 172 11.02 7.60 -2.89
C ILE A 172 10.15 8.57 -3.69
N GLY A 173 10.81 9.42 -4.47
CA GLY A 173 10.14 10.50 -5.17
C GLY A 173 9.36 11.41 -4.20
N PRO A 174 8.09 11.73 -4.49
CA PRO A 174 7.28 12.63 -3.67
C PRO A 174 6.60 11.92 -2.48
N GLU A 175 6.96 10.67 -2.17
CA GLU A 175 6.33 9.87 -1.09
C GLU A 175 7.33 9.48 -0.01
N ILE A 176 6.86 9.45 1.23
CA ILE A 176 7.53 8.78 2.36
C ILE A 176 6.84 7.45 2.56
N PHE A 177 7.63 6.38 2.60
CA PHE A 177 7.20 5.02 2.92
C PHE A 177 7.66 4.68 4.34
N PHE A 178 6.73 4.31 5.17
CA PHE A 178 6.95 3.82 6.54
C PHE A 178 6.83 2.31 6.51
N CYS A 179 7.95 1.62 6.53
CA CYS A 179 8.01 0.17 6.67
C CYS A 179 7.93 -0.17 8.15
N ILE A 180 6.76 -0.58 8.60
CA ILE A 180 6.44 -0.84 10.00
C ILE A 180 6.52 -2.33 10.24
N HIS A 181 7.48 -2.79 11.07
CA HIS A 181 7.58 -4.17 11.50
C HIS A 181 6.67 -4.38 12.71
N THR A 182 5.63 -5.19 12.55
CA THR A 182 4.55 -5.35 13.53
C THR A 182 4.76 -6.54 14.48
N GLN A 183 5.75 -7.37 14.20
CA GLN A 183 6.14 -8.51 15.05
C GLN A 183 7.52 -8.22 15.61
N PRO A 184 7.69 -8.16 16.93
CA PRO A 184 8.99 -7.96 17.57
C PRO A 184 9.93 -9.16 17.37
#